data_fb4ef2495731bb318db5ecbac25ce782
#
_entry.id   fb4ef2495731bb318db5ecbac25ce782
#
_cell.length_a   1.000
_cell.length_b   1.000
_cell.length_c   1.000
_cell.angle_alpha   90.00
_cell.angle_beta   90.00
_cell.angle_gamma   90.00
#
_symmetry.space_group_name_H-M   'P 1'
#
loop_
_entity.id
_entity.type
_entity.pdbx_description
1 polymer ?
#
loop_
_entity_poly.entity_id
_entity_poly.type
_entity_poly.pdbx_seq_one_letter_code
_entity_poly.pdbx_strand_id
1 'polypeptide(L)'
;METRRAERISKLTQALKRSDKIHLKDAASLIRVSEMTIRRDLSAEPTAIILLGGYVVMDPKINNPNSYFVSDQQAKQVEEKRRIGQLAAQLIVENDTVFFDCGTTIPSIIDEIDEELSFTAICYSLNTFLSLQDKPNCKVILCGGEFKPNNYIFTPISQHNELDNICPNKAFISAAGVSIEYGATCFNFDEIILKHRALTKSQHKILVADHSKFGKIKPASIGALTLFDTVVTDRQPEAEFSQFFSAQGIITYC
;
A
#
# COMPACT_ATOMS: atom_id res chain seq x y z
N MET A 1 32.46 1.19 -17.44
CA MET A 1 32.09 0.92 -16.04
C MET A 1 30.92 -0.06 -15.91
N GLU A 2 29.97 -0.07 -16.81
CA GLU A 2 28.79 -0.98 -16.83
C GLU A 2 29.16 -2.47 -16.86
N THR A 3 30.13 -2.88 -17.67
CA THR A 3 30.54 -4.29 -17.80
C THR A 3 31.03 -4.90 -16.48
N ARG A 4 31.79 -4.17 -15.68
CA ARG A 4 32.33 -4.67 -14.39
C ARG A 4 31.22 -4.78 -13.33
N ARG A 5 30.22 -3.90 -13.34
CA ARG A 5 29.04 -3.98 -12.47
C ARG A 5 28.21 -5.23 -12.80
N ALA A 6 27.87 -5.41 -14.10
CA ALA A 6 27.10 -6.55 -14.57
C ALA A 6 27.75 -7.89 -14.21
N GLU A 7 29.09 -7.99 -14.35
CA GLU A 7 29.83 -9.18 -13.94
C GLU A 7 29.74 -9.47 -12.44
N ARG A 8 29.82 -8.44 -11.59
CA ARG A 8 29.68 -8.60 -10.14
C ARG A 8 28.27 -9.06 -9.74
N ILE A 9 27.24 -8.44 -10.31
CA ILE A 9 25.85 -8.83 -10.10
C ILE A 9 25.63 -10.29 -10.55
N SER A 10 26.12 -10.67 -11.72
CA SER A 10 26.03 -12.04 -12.22
C SER A 10 26.68 -13.07 -11.28
N LYS A 11 27.88 -12.79 -10.77
CA LYS A 11 28.58 -13.67 -9.81
C LYS A 11 27.80 -13.83 -8.51
N LEU A 12 27.25 -12.76 -7.95
CA LEU A 12 26.43 -12.82 -6.74
C LEU A 12 25.12 -13.57 -6.98
N THR A 13 24.46 -13.36 -8.11
CA THR A 13 23.26 -14.09 -8.51
C THR A 13 23.54 -15.59 -8.65
N GLN A 14 24.68 -15.96 -9.23
CA GLN A 14 25.08 -17.36 -9.35
C GLN A 14 25.39 -18.00 -7.99
N ALA A 15 26.02 -17.26 -7.07
CA ALA A 15 26.27 -17.74 -5.71
C ALA A 15 24.97 -17.97 -4.93
N LEU A 16 23.98 -17.09 -5.11
CA LEU A 16 22.64 -17.20 -4.51
C LEU A 16 21.80 -18.37 -5.05
N LYS A 17 22.15 -18.96 -6.19
CA LYS A 17 21.52 -20.23 -6.63
C LYS A 17 21.89 -21.43 -5.75
N ARG A 18 22.94 -21.30 -4.93
CA ARG A 18 23.43 -22.35 -4.02
C ARG A 18 23.15 -22.03 -2.55
N SER A 19 22.70 -20.81 -2.26
CA SER A 19 22.44 -20.35 -0.90
C SER A 19 21.35 -19.28 -0.94
N ASP A 20 20.32 -19.39 -0.11
CA ASP A 20 19.19 -18.47 -0.10
C ASP A 20 19.56 -17.02 0.24
N LYS A 21 20.68 -16.83 0.95
CA LYS A 21 21.20 -15.53 1.36
C LYS A 21 22.71 -15.58 1.55
N ILE A 22 23.38 -14.45 1.30
CA ILE A 22 24.82 -14.26 1.55
C ILE A 22 24.98 -12.99 2.37
N HIS A 23 25.67 -13.09 3.52
CA HIS A 23 25.96 -11.89 4.33
C HIS A 23 26.78 -10.89 3.51
N LEU A 24 26.50 -9.58 3.63
CA LEU A 24 27.14 -8.54 2.82
C LEU A 24 28.68 -8.59 2.87
N LYS A 25 29.25 -8.88 4.05
CA LYS A 25 30.69 -9.05 4.24
C LYS A 25 31.24 -10.25 3.45
N ASP A 26 30.49 -11.36 3.43
CA ASP A 26 30.91 -12.58 2.70
C ASP A 26 30.73 -12.37 1.19
N ALA A 27 29.69 -11.67 0.77
CA ALA A 27 29.49 -11.25 -0.61
C ALA A 27 30.64 -10.36 -1.10
N ALA A 28 31.07 -9.39 -0.28
CA ALA A 28 32.22 -8.52 -0.57
C ALA A 28 33.51 -9.31 -0.75
N SER A 29 33.75 -10.26 0.15
CA SER A 29 34.91 -11.17 0.07
C SER A 29 34.88 -12.06 -1.17
N LEU A 30 33.69 -12.63 -1.49
CA LEU A 30 33.47 -13.53 -2.63
C LEU A 30 33.84 -12.88 -3.97
N ILE A 31 33.42 -11.62 -4.16
CA ILE A 31 33.69 -10.90 -5.43
C ILE A 31 34.82 -9.90 -5.34
N ARG A 32 35.58 -9.89 -4.22
CA ARG A 32 36.77 -9.08 -3.96
C ARG A 32 36.55 -7.58 -4.14
N VAL A 33 35.53 -7.05 -3.51
CA VAL A 33 35.23 -5.61 -3.48
C VAL A 33 34.83 -5.17 -2.06
N SER A 34 34.70 -3.86 -1.83
CA SER A 34 34.18 -3.37 -0.55
C SER A 34 32.67 -3.55 -0.46
N GLU A 35 32.13 -3.65 0.76
CA GLU A 35 30.68 -3.66 1.03
C GLU A 35 29.99 -2.42 0.43
N MET A 36 30.67 -1.26 0.47
CA MET A 36 30.17 -0.02 -0.12
C MET A 36 29.99 -0.13 -1.64
N THR A 37 30.90 -0.87 -2.31
CA THR A 37 30.78 -1.12 -3.76
C THR A 37 29.53 -1.93 -4.06
N ILE A 38 29.24 -2.98 -3.28
CA ILE A 38 28.02 -3.79 -3.46
C ILE A 38 26.79 -2.94 -3.23
N ARG A 39 26.74 -2.15 -2.14
CA ARG A 39 25.63 -1.24 -1.85
C ARG A 39 25.33 -0.31 -3.02
N ARG A 40 26.38 0.32 -3.57
CA ARG A 40 26.27 1.20 -4.73
C ARG A 40 25.79 0.47 -5.98
N ASP A 41 26.34 -0.72 -6.24
CA ASP A 41 25.97 -1.53 -7.41
C ASP A 41 24.50 -1.97 -7.38
N LEU A 42 23.98 -2.31 -6.20
CA LEU A 42 22.58 -2.71 -6.01
C LEU A 42 21.60 -1.52 -5.97
N SER A 43 22.09 -0.31 -5.68
CA SER A 43 21.26 0.91 -5.63
C SER A 43 21.18 1.67 -6.96
N ALA A 44 22.12 1.43 -7.89
CA ALA A 44 22.23 2.22 -9.12
C ALA A 44 21.11 1.93 -10.14
N GLU A 45 20.67 0.68 -10.22
CA GLU A 45 19.60 0.21 -11.12
C GLU A 45 18.99 -1.07 -10.57
N PRO A 46 17.71 -1.40 -10.86
CA PRO A 46 17.10 -2.66 -10.47
C PRO A 46 17.90 -3.87 -10.95
N THR A 47 18.11 -4.83 -10.06
CA THR A 47 18.85 -6.08 -10.36
C THR A 47 18.08 -7.29 -9.84
N ALA A 48 18.47 -8.49 -10.30
CA ALA A 48 17.89 -9.74 -9.82
C ALA A 48 18.17 -10.04 -8.34
N ILE A 49 18.98 -9.24 -7.68
CA ILE A 49 19.38 -9.39 -6.29
C ILE A 49 19.26 -8.05 -5.56
N ILE A 50 18.91 -8.10 -4.29
CA ILE A 50 18.76 -6.93 -3.42
C ILE A 50 19.53 -7.12 -2.11
N LEU A 51 19.74 -6.00 -1.41
CA LEU A 51 20.27 -6.01 -0.05
C LEU A 51 19.12 -5.91 0.95
N LEU A 52 18.97 -6.90 1.81
CA LEU A 52 17.94 -6.96 2.82
C LEU A 52 18.55 -7.32 4.19
N GLY A 53 18.41 -6.47 5.19
CA GLY A 53 18.85 -6.73 6.57
C GLY A 53 20.34 -7.09 6.70
N GLY A 54 21.22 -6.55 5.84
CA GLY A 54 22.66 -6.89 5.81
C GLY A 54 23.02 -8.13 5.00
N TYR A 55 22.04 -8.75 4.33
CA TYR A 55 22.24 -9.89 3.44
C TYR A 55 21.93 -9.51 1.99
N VAL A 56 22.73 -10.04 1.05
CA VAL A 56 22.38 -10.09 -0.36
C VAL A 56 21.47 -11.30 -0.57
N VAL A 57 20.31 -11.08 -1.19
CA VAL A 57 19.30 -12.11 -1.47
C VAL A 57 18.80 -11.97 -2.90
N MET A 58 18.22 -13.02 -3.46
CA MET A 58 17.46 -12.90 -4.70
C MET A 58 16.30 -11.93 -4.49
N ASP A 59 16.04 -11.06 -5.45
CA ASP A 59 14.86 -10.19 -5.38
C ASP A 59 13.61 -11.07 -5.41
N PRO A 60 12.80 -11.10 -4.34
CA PRO A 60 11.60 -11.93 -4.29
C PRO A 60 10.59 -11.58 -5.40
N LYS A 61 10.69 -10.40 -5.98
CA LYS A 61 9.85 -9.94 -7.10
C LYS A 61 10.07 -10.76 -8.39
N ILE A 62 11.30 -11.23 -8.61
CA ILE A 62 11.65 -11.97 -9.84
C ILE A 62 11.13 -13.40 -9.79
N ASN A 63 11.04 -13.99 -8.60
CA ASN A 63 10.62 -15.36 -8.42
C ASN A 63 9.11 -15.55 -8.33
N ASN A 64 8.34 -14.46 -8.24
CA ASN A 64 6.88 -14.51 -8.21
C ASN A 64 6.27 -13.33 -8.98
N PRO A 65 6.10 -13.44 -10.31
CA PRO A 65 5.55 -12.35 -11.14
C PRO A 65 4.11 -11.95 -10.78
N ASN A 66 3.42 -12.76 -9.97
CA ASN A 66 2.08 -12.47 -9.45
C ASN A 66 2.08 -11.87 -8.04
N SER A 67 3.25 -11.70 -7.37
CA SER A 67 3.29 -11.08 -6.06
C SER A 67 3.11 -9.56 -6.16
N TYR A 68 2.18 -9.05 -5.36
CA TYR A 68 1.97 -7.62 -5.18
C TYR A 68 3.03 -7.04 -4.25
N PHE A 69 3.83 -6.11 -4.75
CA PHE A 69 4.74 -5.31 -3.92
C PHE A 69 4.31 -3.85 -3.96
N VAL A 70 4.15 -3.26 -2.78
CA VAL A 70 3.77 -1.84 -2.63
C VAL A 70 4.75 -0.93 -3.39
N SER A 71 6.06 -1.21 -3.31
CA SER A 71 7.09 -0.43 -3.99
C SER A 71 6.91 -0.34 -5.52
N ASP A 72 6.39 -1.40 -6.16
CA ASP A 72 6.18 -1.41 -7.61
C ASP A 72 4.93 -0.62 -8.03
N GLN A 73 3.98 -0.50 -7.11
CA GLN A 73 2.75 0.24 -7.33
C GLN A 73 2.88 1.74 -7.00
N GLN A 74 3.86 2.12 -6.17
CA GLN A 74 4.08 3.54 -5.81
C GLN A 74 4.37 4.40 -7.04
N ALA A 75 5.21 3.92 -7.95
CA ALA A 75 5.61 4.65 -9.15
C ALA A 75 4.54 4.67 -10.27
N LYS A 76 3.44 3.93 -10.12
CA LYS A 76 2.36 3.87 -11.12
C LYS A 76 1.25 4.86 -10.77
N GLN A 77 0.65 5.48 -11.79
CA GLN A 77 -0.54 6.33 -11.64
C GLN A 77 -0.34 7.46 -10.60
N VAL A 78 0.79 8.16 -10.67
CA VAL A 78 1.17 9.16 -9.65
C VAL A 78 0.21 10.36 -9.70
N GLU A 79 -0.09 10.88 -10.90
CA GLU A 79 -0.99 12.02 -11.07
C GLU A 79 -2.44 11.67 -10.69
N GLU A 80 -2.87 10.46 -11.05
CA GLU A 80 -4.20 9.95 -10.69
C GLU A 80 -4.35 9.84 -9.17
N LYS A 81 -3.34 9.31 -8.48
CA LYS A 81 -3.35 9.22 -7.02
C LYS A 81 -3.32 10.58 -6.36
N ARG A 82 -2.55 11.53 -6.92
CA ARG A 82 -2.54 12.91 -6.43
C ARG A 82 -3.93 13.55 -6.57
N ARG A 83 -4.58 13.37 -7.71
CA ARG A 83 -5.95 13.87 -7.92
C ARG A 83 -6.93 13.28 -6.90
N ILE A 84 -6.86 11.96 -6.67
CA ILE A 84 -7.66 11.28 -5.63
C ILE A 84 -7.33 11.86 -4.25
N GLY A 85 -6.04 12.09 -3.96
CA GLY A 85 -5.57 12.70 -2.71
C GLY A 85 -6.24 14.04 -2.45
N GLN A 86 -6.21 14.95 -3.43
CA GLN A 86 -6.83 16.27 -3.33
C GLN A 86 -8.33 16.24 -3.06
N LEU A 87 -9.05 15.32 -3.70
CA LEU A 87 -10.50 15.16 -3.49
C LEU A 87 -10.82 14.51 -2.14
N ALA A 88 -10.08 13.46 -1.79
CA ALA A 88 -10.32 12.70 -0.58
C ALA A 88 -9.93 13.45 0.70
N ALA A 89 -8.85 14.23 0.68
CA ALA A 89 -8.42 15.04 1.82
C ALA A 89 -9.49 16.06 2.23
N GLN A 90 -10.24 16.63 1.29
CA GLN A 90 -11.34 17.56 1.57
C GLN A 90 -12.52 16.94 2.34
N LEU A 91 -12.59 15.62 2.37
CA LEU A 91 -13.64 14.91 3.13
C LEU A 91 -13.30 14.78 4.61
N ILE A 92 -12.06 15.11 5.02
CA ILE A 92 -11.63 15.04 6.42
C ILE A 92 -11.87 16.42 7.06
N VAL A 93 -12.51 16.41 8.23
CA VAL A 93 -12.83 17.63 8.97
C VAL A 93 -12.23 17.60 10.36
N GLU A 94 -12.23 18.75 11.01
CA GLU A 94 -11.68 18.96 12.34
C GLU A 94 -12.24 17.96 13.36
N ASN A 95 -11.34 17.36 14.17
CA ASN A 95 -11.63 16.34 15.17
C ASN A 95 -12.16 15.00 14.65
N ASP A 96 -12.07 14.74 13.35
CA ASP A 96 -12.38 13.41 12.82
C ASP A 96 -11.46 12.32 13.40
N THR A 97 -12.01 11.14 13.56
CA THR A 97 -11.25 9.90 13.76
C THR A 97 -11.32 9.10 12.47
N VAL A 98 -10.21 8.98 11.77
CA VAL A 98 -10.14 8.47 10.39
C VAL A 98 -9.31 7.20 10.32
N PHE A 99 -9.89 6.14 9.76
CA PHE A 99 -9.12 4.95 9.40
C PHE A 99 -8.52 5.12 8.00
N PHE A 100 -7.21 4.95 7.91
CA PHE A 100 -6.46 4.93 6.68
C PHE A 100 -5.97 3.51 6.40
N ASP A 101 -6.40 2.97 5.29
CA ASP A 101 -6.02 1.65 4.79
C ASP A 101 -4.53 1.58 4.40
N CYS A 102 -4.08 0.42 3.95
CA CYS A 102 -2.79 0.24 3.27
C CYS A 102 -2.93 0.56 1.77
N GLY A 103 -1.83 0.57 1.08
CA GLY A 103 -1.81 0.79 -0.36
C GLY A 103 -1.27 2.15 -0.74
N THR A 104 -0.93 2.28 -2.02
CA THR A 104 -0.11 3.39 -2.54
C THR A 104 -0.89 4.67 -2.83
N THR A 105 -2.21 4.62 -2.77
CA THR A 105 -3.08 5.80 -2.91
C THR A 105 -3.25 6.55 -1.59
N ILE A 106 -3.20 5.84 -0.46
CA ILE A 106 -3.42 6.44 0.86
C ILE A 106 -2.40 7.51 1.24
N PRO A 107 -1.08 7.33 1.05
CA PRO A 107 -0.12 8.40 1.27
C PRO A 107 -0.45 9.68 0.51
N SER A 108 -0.92 9.58 -0.75
CA SER A 108 -1.30 10.76 -1.53
C SER A 108 -2.49 11.53 -0.94
N ILE A 109 -3.39 10.86 -0.20
CA ILE A 109 -4.46 11.54 0.55
C ILE A 109 -3.85 12.30 1.74
N ILE A 110 -2.96 11.64 2.49
CA ILE A 110 -2.32 12.22 3.68
C ILE A 110 -1.49 13.45 3.30
N ASP A 111 -0.77 13.40 2.18
CA ASP A 111 0.05 14.51 1.70
C ASP A 111 -0.77 15.78 1.44
N GLU A 112 -2.03 15.64 1.02
CA GLU A 112 -2.94 16.76 0.68
C GLU A 112 -3.82 17.21 1.89
N ILE A 113 -3.69 16.60 3.07
CA ILE A 113 -4.38 17.06 4.30
C ILE A 113 -3.73 18.35 4.78
N ASP A 114 -4.55 19.36 5.10
CA ASP A 114 -4.10 20.62 5.67
C ASP A 114 -3.31 20.40 6.97
N GLU A 115 -2.15 21.04 7.10
CA GLU A 115 -1.27 20.91 8.26
C GLU A 115 -1.89 21.47 9.55
N GLU A 116 -2.81 22.43 9.43
CA GLU A 116 -3.51 23.01 10.57
C GLU A 116 -4.65 22.12 11.09
N LEU A 117 -5.09 21.13 10.29
CA LEU A 117 -6.22 20.28 10.64
C LEU A 117 -5.88 19.31 11.77
N SER A 118 -6.63 19.37 12.88
CA SER A 118 -6.47 18.43 14.00
C SER A 118 -7.40 17.23 13.81
N PHE A 119 -6.84 16.03 13.80
CA PHE A 119 -7.59 14.77 13.67
C PHE A 119 -6.87 13.60 14.32
N THR A 120 -7.58 12.49 14.47
CA THR A 120 -7.00 11.22 14.90
C THR A 120 -6.96 10.25 13.72
N ALA A 121 -5.80 9.74 13.39
CA ALA A 121 -5.61 8.74 12.35
C ALA A 121 -5.40 7.35 12.94
N ILE A 122 -6.03 6.36 12.32
CA ILE A 122 -5.82 4.93 12.63
C ILE A 122 -5.27 4.28 11.38
N CYS A 123 -4.18 3.54 11.49
CA CYS A 123 -3.58 2.81 10.38
C CYS A 123 -3.00 1.48 10.84
N TYR A 124 -2.66 0.61 9.90
CA TYR A 124 -1.99 -0.68 10.12
C TYR A 124 -0.87 -0.93 9.11
N SER A 125 -0.54 0.07 8.30
CA SER A 125 0.53 0.02 7.32
C SER A 125 1.68 0.91 7.74
N LEU A 126 2.90 0.41 7.59
CA LEU A 126 4.12 1.17 7.88
C LEU A 126 4.23 2.43 6.99
N ASN A 127 3.92 2.30 5.70
CA ASN A 127 3.98 3.45 4.79
C ASN A 127 2.97 4.53 5.17
N THR A 128 1.74 4.13 5.51
CA THR A 128 0.70 5.05 5.98
C THR A 128 1.10 5.73 7.29
N PHE A 129 1.68 4.96 8.23
CA PHE A 129 2.18 5.50 9.48
C PHE A 129 3.28 6.54 9.27
N LEU A 130 4.25 6.26 8.39
CA LEU A 130 5.35 7.18 8.10
C LEU A 130 4.86 8.51 7.48
N SER A 131 3.83 8.47 6.63
CA SER A 131 3.23 9.71 6.11
C SER A 131 2.44 10.48 7.18
N LEU A 132 1.75 9.77 8.08
CA LEU A 132 0.94 10.39 9.13
C LEU A 132 1.77 11.02 10.25
N GLN A 133 2.91 10.43 10.61
CA GLN A 133 3.77 10.93 11.71
C GLN A 133 4.33 12.32 11.44
N ASP A 134 4.42 12.71 10.15
CA ASP A 134 4.92 14.03 9.75
C ASP A 134 3.85 15.13 9.81
N LYS A 135 2.57 14.76 10.09
CA LYS A 135 1.47 15.73 10.26
C LYS A 135 1.44 16.26 11.69
N PRO A 136 1.66 17.58 11.91
CA PRO A 136 1.91 18.15 13.24
C PRO A 136 0.71 18.05 14.19
N ASN A 137 -0.52 18.11 13.65
CA ASN A 137 -1.76 18.10 14.42
C ASN A 137 -2.50 16.75 14.34
N CYS A 138 -1.82 15.68 13.94
CA CYS A 138 -2.40 14.35 13.83
C CYS A 138 -2.02 13.47 15.02
N LYS A 139 -3.01 12.93 15.73
CA LYS A 139 -2.79 11.83 16.67
C LYS A 139 -2.85 10.51 15.94
N VAL A 140 -1.72 9.80 15.86
CA VAL A 140 -1.65 8.52 15.12
C VAL A 140 -1.79 7.32 16.04
N ILE A 141 -2.69 6.41 15.68
CA ILE A 141 -2.88 5.10 16.31
C ILE A 141 -2.47 4.04 15.28
N LEU A 142 -1.38 3.32 15.55
CA LEU A 142 -0.92 2.21 14.72
C LEU A 142 -1.49 0.90 15.29
N CYS A 143 -2.36 0.23 14.52
CA CYS A 143 -2.78 -1.13 14.81
C CYS A 143 -1.60 -2.08 14.58
N GLY A 144 -1.10 -2.67 15.66
CA GLY A 144 0.09 -3.49 15.66
C GLY A 144 -0.16 -4.96 15.32
N GLY A 145 0.93 -5.74 15.41
CA GLY A 145 0.86 -7.19 15.17
C GLY A 145 2.11 -7.74 14.48
N GLU A 146 1.96 -8.82 13.71
CA GLU A 146 3.02 -9.41 12.90
C GLU A 146 3.24 -8.57 11.63
N PHE A 147 4.48 -8.15 11.39
CA PHE A 147 4.83 -7.38 10.20
C PHE A 147 4.91 -8.27 8.96
N LYS A 148 4.18 -7.88 7.90
CA LYS A 148 4.20 -8.53 6.59
C LYS A 148 4.98 -7.68 5.58
N PRO A 149 6.21 -8.09 5.18
CA PRO A 149 7.09 -7.25 4.37
C PRO A 149 6.62 -7.03 2.93
N ASN A 150 5.73 -7.87 2.39
CA ASN A 150 5.29 -7.77 0.99
C ASN A 150 4.46 -6.52 0.71
N ASN A 151 3.65 -6.10 1.66
CA ASN A 151 2.78 -4.93 1.57
C ASN A 151 2.91 -3.96 2.75
N TYR A 152 3.98 -4.13 3.56
CA TYR A 152 4.33 -3.27 4.69
C TYR A 152 3.19 -3.07 5.70
N ILE A 153 2.43 -4.12 6.00
CA ILE A 153 1.33 -4.07 6.96
C ILE A 153 1.64 -4.85 8.23
N PHE A 154 0.91 -4.53 9.28
CA PHE A 154 0.85 -5.28 10.53
C PHE A 154 -0.47 -6.04 10.61
N THR A 155 -0.40 -7.36 10.83
CA THR A 155 -1.58 -8.22 10.99
C THR A 155 -1.76 -8.59 12.46
N PRO A 156 -2.99 -8.52 13.00
CA PRO A 156 -3.22 -8.89 14.40
C PRO A 156 -2.78 -10.32 14.71
N ILE A 157 -2.09 -10.52 15.83
CA ILE A 157 -1.72 -11.87 16.32
C ILE A 157 -2.80 -12.49 17.23
N SER A 158 -3.82 -11.72 17.56
CA SER A 158 -4.96 -12.14 18.37
C SER A 158 -6.28 -11.79 17.69
N GLN A 159 -7.40 -12.31 18.22
CA GLN A 159 -8.74 -11.95 17.74
C GLN A 159 -9.11 -10.49 18.01
N HIS A 160 -8.47 -9.85 18.98
CA HIS A 160 -8.71 -8.45 19.33
C HIS A 160 -7.56 -7.56 18.87
N ASN A 161 -7.91 -6.35 18.44
CA ASN A 161 -6.93 -5.30 18.15
C ASN A 161 -7.50 -3.92 18.54
N GLU A 162 -6.70 -2.89 18.37
CA GLU A 162 -7.02 -1.51 18.75
C GLU A 162 -8.32 -1.02 18.11
N LEU A 163 -8.59 -1.39 16.86
CA LEU A 163 -9.76 -0.96 16.10
C LEU A 163 -11.08 -1.49 16.67
N ASP A 164 -11.05 -2.56 17.47
CA ASP A 164 -12.28 -3.10 18.09
C ASP A 164 -12.91 -2.12 19.10
N ASN A 165 -12.09 -1.24 19.70
CA ASN A 165 -12.50 -0.25 20.69
C ASN A 165 -12.66 1.17 20.11
N ILE A 166 -12.56 1.35 18.80
CA ILE A 166 -12.62 2.66 18.15
C ILE A 166 -13.77 2.65 17.14
N CYS A 167 -14.49 3.76 17.05
CA CYS A 167 -15.55 3.99 16.06
C CYS A 167 -15.11 5.14 15.15
N PRO A 168 -14.41 4.87 14.05
CA PRO A 168 -13.97 5.92 13.15
C PRO A 168 -15.16 6.66 12.52
N ASN A 169 -15.04 7.98 12.35
CA ASN A 169 -16.00 8.76 11.59
C ASN A 169 -15.92 8.37 10.11
N LYS A 170 -14.71 8.15 9.61
CA LYS A 170 -14.45 7.84 8.21
C LYS A 170 -13.44 6.71 8.07
N ALA A 171 -13.60 5.91 7.02
CA ALA A 171 -12.60 4.95 6.59
C ALA A 171 -12.30 5.14 5.11
N PHE A 172 -11.04 5.40 4.78
CA PHE A 172 -10.54 5.37 3.41
C PHE A 172 -10.00 3.99 3.10
N ILE A 173 -10.69 3.26 2.23
CA ILE A 173 -10.36 1.88 1.84
C ILE A 173 -9.88 1.89 0.40
N SER A 174 -8.68 1.37 0.18
CA SER A 174 -8.10 1.22 -1.15
C SER A 174 -8.47 -0.13 -1.77
N ALA A 175 -8.66 -0.15 -3.09
CA ALA A 175 -8.90 -1.36 -3.85
C ALA A 175 -7.92 -1.49 -5.03
N ALA A 176 -7.58 -2.74 -5.36
CA ALA A 176 -6.77 -3.09 -6.54
C ALA A 176 -7.64 -3.57 -7.71
N GLY A 177 -8.92 -3.78 -7.47
CA GLY A 177 -9.94 -4.08 -8.46
C GLY A 177 -11.32 -3.63 -7.97
N VAL A 178 -12.14 -3.11 -8.90
CA VAL A 178 -13.51 -2.62 -8.66
C VAL A 178 -14.40 -3.22 -9.74
N SER A 179 -15.39 -4.01 -9.34
CA SER A 179 -16.34 -4.70 -10.22
C SER A 179 -17.75 -4.57 -9.68
N ILE A 180 -18.73 -4.35 -10.54
CA ILE A 180 -20.14 -4.28 -10.12
C ILE A 180 -20.59 -5.63 -9.54
N GLU A 181 -20.19 -6.74 -10.17
CA GLU A 181 -20.55 -8.09 -9.76
C GLU A 181 -19.80 -8.56 -8.51
N TYR A 182 -18.47 -8.37 -8.50
CA TYR A 182 -17.58 -8.91 -7.44
C TYR A 182 -17.20 -7.88 -6.37
N GLY A 183 -17.63 -6.63 -6.51
CA GLY A 183 -17.34 -5.57 -5.55
C GLY A 183 -15.90 -5.05 -5.61
N ALA A 184 -15.43 -4.55 -4.48
CA ALA A 184 -14.06 -4.12 -4.27
C ALA A 184 -13.17 -5.31 -3.90
N THR A 185 -11.96 -5.38 -4.49
CA THR A 185 -11.03 -6.49 -4.31
C THR A 185 -9.59 -6.01 -4.14
N CYS A 186 -8.75 -6.81 -3.47
CA CYS A 186 -7.32 -6.55 -3.30
C CYS A 186 -6.48 -7.81 -3.59
N PHE A 187 -5.15 -7.67 -3.54
CA PHE A 187 -4.26 -8.79 -3.86
C PHE A 187 -4.07 -9.74 -2.67
N ASN A 188 -3.96 -9.21 -1.46
CA ASN A 188 -3.47 -9.96 -0.30
C ASN A 188 -4.61 -10.27 0.68
N PHE A 189 -4.74 -11.53 1.04
CA PHE A 189 -5.72 -11.98 2.03
C PHE A 189 -5.44 -11.43 3.43
N ASP A 190 -4.18 -11.15 3.76
CA ASP A 190 -3.77 -10.58 5.05
C ASP A 190 -4.37 -9.19 5.33
N GLU A 191 -4.79 -8.45 4.28
CA GLU A 191 -5.41 -7.13 4.42
C GLU A 191 -6.88 -7.21 4.85
N ILE A 192 -7.55 -8.32 4.55
CA ILE A 192 -9.01 -8.43 4.62
C ILE A 192 -9.55 -8.25 6.02
N ILE A 193 -8.88 -8.82 7.02
CA ILE A 193 -9.34 -8.75 8.44
C ILE A 193 -9.51 -7.31 8.89
N LEU A 194 -8.50 -6.46 8.63
CA LEU A 194 -8.54 -5.06 9.07
C LEU A 194 -9.43 -4.19 8.19
N LYS A 195 -9.48 -4.44 6.89
CA LYS A 195 -10.43 -3.78 5.99
C LYS A 195 -11.88 -4.04 6.41
N HIS A 196 -12.24 -5.29 6.70
CA HIS A 196 -13.59 -5.64 7.16
C HIS A 196 -13.91 -5.02 8.52
N ARG A 197 -12.96 -5.02 9.47
CA ARG A 197 -13.16 -4.33 10.75
C ARG A 197 -13.40 -2.84 10.57
N ALA A 198 -12.59 -2.19 9.75
CA ALA A 198 -12.75 -0.77 9.45
C ALA A 198 -14.12 -0.48 8.81
N LEU A 199 -14.52 -1.27 7.81
CA LEU A 199 -15.84 -1.14 7.17
C LEU A 199 -17.00 -1.35 8.15
N THR A 200 -16.85 -2.27 9.11
CA THR A 200 -17.90 -2.55 10.12
C THR A 200 -17.99 -1.44 11.17
N LYS A 201 -16.85 -0.84 11.56
CA LYS A 201 -16.77 0.10 12.67
C LYS A 201 -16.95 1.55 12.26
N SER A 202 -16.69 1.90 11.00
CA SER A 202 -16.72 3.29 10.53
C SER A 202 -18.12 3.74 10.15
N GLN A 203 -18.41 5.01 10.44
CA GLN A 203 -19.70 5.63 10.13
C GLN A 203 -19.84 5.93 8.63
N HIS A 204 -18.76 6.43 7.99
CA HIS A 204 -18.72 6.74 6.57
C HIS A 204 -17.57 6.01 5.88
N LYS A 205 -17.88 5.22 4.87
CA LYS A 205 -16.98 4.30 4.19
C LYS A 205 -16.68 4.82 2.79
N ILE A 206 -15.43 5.12 2.53
CA ILE A 206 -14.96 5.77 1.31
C ILE A 206 -14.04 4.81 0.57
N LEU A 207 -14.44 4.40 -0.62
CA LEU A 207 -13.60 3.64 -1.53
C LEU A 207 -12.72 4.59 -2.34
N VAL A 208 -11.40 4.35 -2.34
CA VAL A 208 -10.45 5.13 -3.15
C VAL A 208 -9.77 4.22 -4.19
N ALA A 209 -9.95 4.53 -5.46
CA ALA A 209 -9.40 3.75 -6.56
C ALA A 209 -9.21 4.59 -7.81
N ASP A 210 -8.05 4.52 -8.44
CA ASP A 210 -7.84 5.14 -9.75
C ASP A 210 -8.62 4.41 -10.84
N HIS A 211 -8.89 5.11 -11.95
CA HIS A 211 -9.70 4.57 -13.06
C HIS A 211 -9.18 3.22 -13.57
N SER A 212 -7.90 2.93 -13.46
CA SER A 212 -7.32 1.69 -13.95
C SER A 212 -7.75 0.45 -13.15
N LYS A 213 -8.44 0.63 -12.01
CA LYS A 213 -8.92 -0.47 -11.17
C LYS A 213 -10.33 -0.93 -11.53
N PHE A 214 -11.10 -0.08 -12.20
CA PHE A 214 -12.46 -0.41 -12.64
C PHE A 214 -12.46 -1.52 -13.69
N GLY A 215 -13.45 -2.40 -13.62
CA GLY A 215 -13.54 -3.61 -14.45
C GLY A 215 -12.53 -4.71 -14.11
N LYS A 216 -11.74 -4.55 -13.03
CA LYS A 216 -10.75 -5.54 -12.60
C LYS A 216 -11.19 -6.27 -11.34
N ILE A 217 -10.76 -7.54 -11.23
CA ILE A 217 -11.01 -8.40 -10.08
C ILE A 217 -9.66 -8.91 -9.57
N LYS A 218 -9.51 -8.98 -8.25
CA LYS A 218 -8.34 -9.52 -7.55
C LYS A 218 -8.77 -10.63 -6.59
N PRO A 219 -7.82 -11.50 -6.16
CA PRO A 219 -8.17 -12.72 -5.42
C PRO A 219 -8.88 -12.51 -4.08
N ALA A 220 -8.57 -11.43 -3.37
CA ALA A 220 -9.10 -11.19 -2.04
C ALA A 220 -10.27 -10.20 -2.09
N SER A 221 -11.45 -10.62 -1.63
CA SER A 221 -12.69 -9.81 -1.63
C SER A 221 -12.73 -8.87 -0.42
N ILE A 222 -12.86 -7.57 -0.68
CA ILE A 222 -13.12 -6.56 0.34
C ILE A 222 -14.63 -6.51 0.65
N GLY A 223 -15.47 -6.65 -0.39
CA GLY A 223 -16.91 -6.71 -0.25
C GLY A 223 -17.65 -5.99 -1.39
N ALA A 224 -18.98 -6.05 -1.35
CA ALA A 224 -19.83 -5.42 -2.36
C ALA A 224 -19.65 -3.90 -2.39
N LEU A 225 -19.83 -3.27 -3.57
CA LEU A 225 -19.71 -1.81 -3.70
C LEU A 225 -20.76 -1.07 -2.87
N THR A 226 -21.89 -1.69 -2.59
CA THR A 226 -22.97 -1.15 -1.74
C THR A 226 -22.57 -1.01 -0.26
N LEU A 227 -21.41 -1.51 0.15
CA LEU A 227 -20.86 -1.26 1.48
C LEU A 227 -20.28 0.16 1.62
N PHE A 228 -20.02 0.83 0.50
CA PHE A 228 -19.38 2.15 0.50
C PHE A 228 -20.44 3.24 0.30
N ASP A 229 -20.27 4.31 1.06
CA ASP A 229 -21.12 5.51 0.97
C ASP A 229 -20.60 6.46 -0.12
N THR A 230 -19.29 6.41 -0.36
CA THR A 230 -18.59 7.32 -1.29
C THR A 230 -17.52 6.57 -2.07
N VAL A 231 -17.33 6.95 -3.33
CA VAL A 231 -16.22 6.56 -4.19
C VAL A 231 -15.44 7.81 -4.59
N VAL A 232 -14.11 7.79 -4.40
CA VAL A 232 -13.21 8.85 -4.88
C VAL A 232 -12.30 8.24 -5.95
N THR A 233 -12.28 8.87 -7.12
CA THR A 233 -11.47 8.43 -8.27
C THR A 233 -10.87 9.63 -8.99
N ASP A 234 -9.94 9.41 -9.92
CA ASP A 234 -9.23 10.47 -10.62
C ASP A 234 -10.03 11.10 -11.78
N ARG A 235 -11.04 10.41 -12.27
CA ARG A 235 -11.93 10.87 -13.36
C ARG A 235 -13.27 10.15 -13.32
N GLN A 236 -14.23 10.70 -14.07
CA GLN A 236 -15.57 10.12 -14.20
C GLN A 236 -15.48 8.63 -14.57
N PRO A 237 -16.07 7.72 -13.79
CA PRO A 237 -16.17 6.32 -14.13
C PRO A 237 -17.00 6.10 -15.41
N GLU A 238 -16.79 4.98 -16.08
CA GLU A 238 -17.60 4.56 -17.23
C GLU A 238 -19.09 4.54 -16.89
N ALA A 239 -19.93 4.69 -17.92
CA ALA A 239 -21.37 4.88 -17.76
C ALA A 239 -22.03 3.79 -16.89
N GLU A 240 -21.61 2.54 -17.03
CA GLU A 240 -22.12 1.40 -16.25
C GLU A 240 -21.90 1.61 -14.74
N PHE A 241 -20.66 1.98 -14.33
CA PHE A 241 -20.35 2.26 -12.92
C PHE A 241 -21.05 3.51 -12.41
N SER A 242 -21.09 4.57 -13.22
CA SER A 242 -21.77 5.82 -12.84
C SER A 242 -23.27 5.60 -12.60
N GLN A 243 -23.92 4.81 -13.45
CA GLN A 243 -25.33 4.43 -13.29
C GLN A 243 -25.54 3.56 -12.04
N PHE A 244 -24.65 2.58 -11.82
CA PHE A 244 -24.71 1.74 -10.64
C PHE A 244 -24.57 2.57 -9.34
N PHE A 245 -23.56 3.43 -9.24
CA PHE A 245 -23.34 4.27 -8.06
C PHE A 245 -24.53 5.19 -7.80
N SER A 246 -25.05 5.84 -8.82
CA SER A 246 -26.24 6.69 -8.71
C SER A 246 -27.47 5.90 -8.24
N ALA A 247 -27.72 4.71 -8.80
CA ALA A 247 -28.83 3.86 -8.42
C ALA A 247 -28.75 3.35 -6.97
N GLN A 248 -27.53 3.18 -6.44
CA GLN A 248 -27.27 2.74 -5.06
C GLN A 248 -27.13 3.90 -4.07
N GLY A 249 -27.22 5.16 -4.53
CA GLY A 249 -27.04 6.34 -3.67
C GLY A 249 -25.58 6.57 -3.23
N ILE A 250 -24.61 5.98 -3.95
CA ILE A 250 -23.18 6.12 -3.66
C ILE A 250 -22.68 7.43 -4.28
N ILE A 251 -22.13 8.32 -3.45
CA ILE A 251 -21.60 9.61 -3.90
C ILE A 251 -20.26 9.37 -4.62
N THR A 252 -20.08 10.02 -5.77
CA THR A 252 -18.83 9.91 -6.55
C THR A 252 -18.13 11.27 -6.63
N TYR A 253 -16.84 11.32 -6.24
CA TYR A 253 -15.95 12.46 -6.43
C TYR A 253 -14.89 12.09 -7.49
N CYS A 254 -14.66 12.97 -8.48
CA CYS A 254 -13.69 12.75 -9.58
C CYS A 254 -13.15 14.06 -10.18
#